data_a5accd0349ddb0a2c8dcb1ca7020965b
#
_entry.id   a5accd0349ddb0a2c8dcb1ca7020965b
#
_cell.length_a   1.000
_cell.length_b   1.000
_cell.length_c   1.000
_cell.angle_alpha   90.00
_cell.angle_beta   90.00
_cell.angle_gamma   90.00
#
_symmetry.space_group_name_H-M   'P 1'
#
loop_
_entity.id
_entity.type
_entity.pdbx_description
1 polymer ?
#
loop_
_entity_poly.entity_id
_entity_poly.type
_entity_poly.pdbx_seq_one_letter_code
_entity_poly.pdbx_strand_id
1 'polypeptide(L)'
;MKQQKFFVIVITVCALLLSLVGCASGSAFDGSSAKNADSYHLDVKTMNGTDSHTLELKQGDTLKIQFETEKGSLEMKITAPDGAALYQGDGTVTEFSVTAPLDGPYAIVIVGQQAKGNIYIDVERVTRGEGETGNGGEDEVEASYPGADAMELLNHHGDTITVYKSAGGTNIPFYL
;
A
#
# COMPACT_ATOMS: atom_id res chain seq x y z
N MET A 1 9.05 64.04 -24.05
CA MET A 1 8.15 63.23 -24.93
C MET A 1 8.82 61.95 -25.45
N LYS A 2 10.09 61.87 -25.78
CA LYS A 2 10.77 60.63 -26.24
C LYS A 2 10.89 59.56 -25.12
N GLN A 3 11.23 59.93 -23.90
CA GLN A 3 11.37 59.01 -22.80
C GLN A 3 10.06 58.30 -22.39
N GLN A 4 8.94 59.03 -22.43
CA GLN A 4 7.65 58.47 -22.09
C GLN A 4 7.18 57.41 -23.10
N LYS A 5 7.47 57.60 -24.37
CA LYS A 5 7.17 56.61 -25.42
C LYS A 5 8.01 55.35 -25.27
N PHE A 6 9.28 55.47 -24.86
CA PHE A 6 10.15 54.34 -24.61
C PHE A 6 9.66 53.49 -23.42
N PHE A 7 9.23 54.13 -22.35
CA PHE A 7 8.66 53.45 -21.19
C PHE A 7 7.40 52.64 -21.51
N VAL A 8 6.52 53.24 -22.32
CA VAL A 8 5.28 52.56 -22.74
C VAL A 8 5.60 51.35 -23.62
N ILE A 9 6.55 51.44 -24.51
CA ILE A 9 6.97 50.32 -25.39
C ILE A 9 7.57 49.18 -24.55
N VAL A 10 8.41 49.46 -23.55
CA VAL A 10 9.02 48.48 -22.70
C VAL A 10 7.98 47.76 -21.85
N ILE A 11 6.99 48.49 -21.29
CA ILE A 11 5.91 47.88 -20.51
C ILE A 11 5.01 46.98 -21.40
N THR A 12 4.74 47.42 -22.64
CA THR A 12 3.95 46.59 -23.57
C THR A 12 4.66 45.31 -23.99
N VAL A 13 5.97 45.40 -24.24
CA VAL A 13 6.78 44.21 -24.58
C VAL A 13 6.90 43.25 -23.38
N CYS A 14 7.09 43.76 -22.16
CA CYS A 14 7.06 42.95 -20.96
C CYS A 14 5.70 42.25 -20.71
N ALA A 15 4.61 42.96 -20.95
CA ALA A 15 3.26 42.38 -20.82
C ALA A 15 3.00 41.27 -21.88
N LEU A 16 3.52 41.42 -23.08
CA LEU A 16 3.43 40.37 -24.11
C LEU A 16 4.29 39.15 -23.79
N LEU A 17 5.43 39.31 -23.13
CA LEU A 17 6.32 38.20 -22.76
C LEU A 17 5.78 37.39 -21.56
N LEU A 18 4.95 37.99 -20.71
CA LEU A 18 4.31 37.31 -19.57
C LEU A 18 3.12 36.42 -19.95
N SER A 19 2.57 36.58 -21.16
CA SER A 19 1.44 35.78 -21.64
C SER A 19 1.83 34.42 -22.27
N LEU A 20 3.12 34.09 -22.36
CA LEU A 20 3.60 32.82 -22.94
C LEU A 20 3.94 31.75 -21.91
N VAL A 21 3.75 31.98 -20.62
CA VAL A 21 3.96 30.96 -19.58
C VAL A 21 2.63 30.31 -19.20
N GLY A 22 1.86 29.96 -20.17
CA GLY A 22 0.70 29.08 -20.05
C GLY A 22 1.07 27.67 -20.49
N CYS A 23 2.10 27.05 -19.92
CA CYS A 23 2.22 25.59 -19.95
C CYS A 23 1.12 25.01 -19.06
N ALA A 24 -0.07 24.87 -19.61
CA ALA A 24 -1.02 23.89 -19.12
C ALA A 24 -0.39 22.51 -19.38
N SER A 25 0.46 22.04 -18.47
CA SER A 25 0.77 20.62 -18.34
C SER A 25 -0.52 19.97 -17.86
N GLY A 26 -1.50 19.81 -18.74
CA GLY A 26 -2.66 18.99 -18.49
C GLY A 26 -2.15 17.58 -18.22
N SER A 27 -2.42 17.06 -17.02
CA SER A 27 -2.24 15.64 -16.75
C SER A 27 -3.17 14.91 -17.73
N ALA A 28 -2.57 14.27 -18.74
CA ALA A 28 -3.32 13.49 -19.69
C ALA A 28 -3.33 12.05 -19.18
N PHE A 29 -4.50 11.50 -18.89
CA PHE A 29 -4.71 10.10 -18.59
C PHE A 29 -5.78 9.52 -19.51
N ASP A 30 -5.42 8.45 -20.22
CA ASP A 30 -6.33 7.59 -20.97
C ASP A 30 -6.06 6.15 -20.53
N GLY A 31 -7.10 5.48 -20.08
CA GLY A 31 -7.01 4.13 -19.55
C GLY A 31 -8.14 3.82 -18.57
N SER A 32 -7.95 2.86 -17.70
CA SER A 32 -8.84 2.57 -16.59
C SER A 32 -8.09 2.60 -15.25
N SER A 33 -8.76 3.12 -14.22
CA SER A 33 -8.27 3.13 -12.85
C SER A 33 -9.38 2.60 -11.94
N ALA A 34 -9.12 1.45 -11.30
CA ALA A 34 -10.02 0.85 -10.33
C ALA A 34 -9.37 0.88 -8.95
N LYS A 35 -10.03 1.53 -8.00
CA LYS A 35 -9.56 1.76 -6.63
C LYS A 35 -10.56 1.17 -5.65
N ASN A 36 -10.17 0.13 -4.96
CA ASN A 36 -10.98 -0.56 -3.97
C ASN A 36 -10.26 -0.63 -2.62
N ALA A 37 -10.94 -1.12 -1.60
CA ALA A 37 -10.34 -1.29 -0.28
C ALA A 37 -9.17 -2.30 -0.25
N ASP A 38 -9.19 -3.28 -1.17
CA ASP A 38 -8.24 -4.38 -1.22
C ASP A 38 -7.47 -4.47 -2.54
N SER A 39 -7.65 -3.50 -3.44
CA SER A 39 -6.96 -3.49 -4.73
C SER A 39 -6.81 -2.11 -5.34
N TYR A 40 -5.75 -1.96 -6.14
CA TYR A 40 -5.54 -0.80 -7.00
C TYR A 40 -5.03 -1.28 -8.35
N HIS A 41 -5.90 -1.21 -9.37
CA HIS A 41 -5.60 -1.63 -10.73
C HIS A 41 -5.60 -0.41 -11.66
N LEU A 42 -4.55 -0.28 -12.44
CA LEU A 42 -4.33 0.82 -13.37
C LEU A 42 -3.91 0.26 -14.73
N ASP A 43 -4.79 0.37 -15.72
CA ASP A 43 -4.46 0.13 -17.13
C ASP A 43 -4.20 1.47 -17.82
N VAL A 44 -3.00 1.67 -18.28
CA VAL A 44 -2.53 2.93 -18.87
C VAL A 44 -2.36 2.78 -20.36
N LYS A 45 -3.21 3.43 -21.15
CA LYS A 45 -3.00 3.62 -22.60
C LYS A 45 -2.13 4.81 -22.86
N THR A 46 -2.33 5.89 -22.12
CA THR A 46 -1.48 7.08 -22.10
C THR A 46 -1.56 7.74 -20.74
N MET A 47 -0.41 8.01 -20.12
CA MET A 47 -0.34 8.76 -18.86
C MET A 47 0.78 9.78 -18.92
N ASN A 48 0.43 11.02 -18.57
CA ASN A 48 1.38 12.11 -18.39
C ASN A 48 0.95 12.89 -17.15
N GLY A 49 1.36 12.40 -15.97
CA GLY A 49 0.93 12.95 -14.69
C GLY A 49 1.01 11.91 -13.57
N THR A 50 0.23 12.13 -12.51
CA THR A 50 0.25 11.32 -11.29
C THR A 50 -1.13 10.75 -11.00
N ASP A 51 -1.18 9.47 -10.61
CA ASP A 51 -2.34 8.85 -9.97
C ASP A 51 -1.93 8.28 -8.61
N SER A 52 -2.87 8.18 -7.68
CA SER A 52 -2.58 7.70 -6.34
C SER A 52 -3.77 6.99 -5.70
N HIS A 53 -3.47 6.07 -4.79
CA HIS A 53 -4.45 5.39 -3.96
C HIS A 53 -3.87 5.13 -2.57
N THR A 54 -4.75 5.01 -1.57
CA THR A 54 -4.37 4.64 -0.20
C THR A 54 -5.07 3.33 0.16
N LEU A 55 -4.30 2.37 0.65
CA LEU A 55 -4.80 1.08 1.14
C LEU A 55 -4.59 1.00 2.66
N GLU A 56 -5.65 0.64 3.38
CA GLU A 56 -5.56 0.36 4.81
C GLU A 56 -5.09 -1.08 5.01
N LEU A 57 -3.87 -1.24 5.53
CA LEU A 57 -3.25 -2.54 5.77
C LEU A 57 -3.06 -2.79 7.26
N LYS A 58 -3.02 -4.07 7.60
CA LYS A 58 -2.58 -4.56 8.91
C LYS A 58 -1.16 -5.08 8.81
N GLN A 59 -0.44 -5.03 9.91
CA GLN A 59 0.90 -5.62 9.98
C GLN A 59 0.86 -7.09 9.51
N GLY A 60 1.71 -7.45 8.57
CA GLY A 60 1.77 -8.77 7.96
C GLY A 60 0.95 -8.93 6.68
N ASP A 61 -0.02 -8.05 6.39
CA ASP A 61 -0.70 -8.06 5.09
C ASP A 61 0.33 -7.87 3.98
N THR A 62 0.08 -8.46 2.82
CA THR A 62 1.02 -8.44 1.70
C THR A 62 0.36 -7.84 0.47
N LEU A 63 1.01 -6.85 -0.14
CA LEU A 63 0.67 -6.35 -1.47
C LEU A 63 1.30 -7.27 -2.51
N LYS A 64 0.49 -7.91 -3.34
CA LYS A 64 0.93 -8.61 -4.55
C LYS A 64 0.88 -7.63 -5.70
N ILE A 65 2.01 -7.45 -6.37
CA ILE A 65 2.18 -6.39 -7.36
C ILE A 65 2.63 -6.97 -8.68
N GLN A 66 1.88 -6.65 -9.74
CA GLN A 66 2.29 -6.78 -11.13
C GLN A 66 2.46 -5.38 -11.69
N PHE A 67 3.65 -5.09 -12.23
CA PHE A 67 4.01 -3.76 -12.71
C PHE A 67 4.76 -3.87 -14.03
N GLU A 68 4.16 -3.43 -15.11
CA GLU A 68 4.73 -3.47 -16.46
C GLU A 68 4.68 -2.11 -17.12
N THR A 69 5.83 -1.66 -17.63
CA THR A 69 5.96 -0.46 -18.44
C THR A 69 6.23 -0.86 -19.90
N GLU A 70 5.25 -0.64 -20.79
CA GLU A 70 5.39 -0.93 -22.23
C GLU A 70 6.06 0.22 -23.00
N LYS A 71 5.79 1.47 -22.60
CA LYS A 71 6.29 2.66 -23.26
C LYS A 71 6.39 3.84 -22.29
N GLY A 72 7.35 4.75 -22.54
CA GLY A 72 7.58 5.91 -21.71
C GLY A 72 8.19 5.49 -20.36
N SER A 73 7.79 6.13 -19.28
CA SER A 73 8.16 5.71 -17.93
C SER A 73 6.95 5.72 -17.00
N LEU A 74 6.80 4.64 -16.22
CA LEU A 74 5.96 4.56 -15.05
C LEU A 74 6.86 4.40 -13.84
N GLU A 75 6.68 5.23 -12.84
CA GLU A 75 7.36 5.12 -11.56
C GLU A 75 6.31 4.91 -10.48
N MET A 76 6.57 3.97 -9.56
CA MET A 76 5.71 3.71 -8.42
C MET A 76 6.47 3.88 -7.12
N LYS A 77 5.83 4.51 -6.15
CA LYS A 77 6.31 4.62 -4.78
C LYS A 77 5.24 4.14 -3.82
N ILE A 78 5.62 3.29 -2.87
CA ILE A 78 4.78 2.84 -1.76
C ILE A 78 5.38 3.36 -0.47
N THR A 79 4.59 4.10 0.31
CA THR A 79 5.01 4.73 1.55
C THR A 79 4.16 4.19 2.71
N ALA A 80 4.82 3.75 3.77
CA ALA A 80 4.19 3.26 5.00
C ALA A 80 3.62 4.41 5.86
N PRO A 81 2.79 4.11 6.88
CA PRO A 81 2.18 5.11 7.76
C PRO A 81 3.19 6.02 8.49
N ASP A 82 4.37 5.51 8.79
CA ASP A 82 5.48 6.23 9.44
C ASP A 82 6.31 7.10 8.45
N GLY A 83 5.95 7.10 7.17
CA GLY A 83 6.64 7.81 6.10
C GLY A 83 7.80 7.05 5.47
N ALA A 84 8.12 5.84 5.93
CA ALA A 84 9.15 5.01 5.32
C ALA A 84 8.73 4.59 3.90
N ALA A 85 9.66 4.69 2.95
CA ALA A 85 9.44 4.16 1.61
C ALA A 85 9.70 2.64 1.62
N LEU A 86 8.65 1.86 1.35
CA LEU A 86 8.75 0.40 1.27
C LEU A 86 9.16 -0.08 -0.13
N TYR A 87 8.77 0.68 -1.14
CA TYR A 87 9.13 0.42 -2.53
C TYR A 87 9.25 1.73 -3.29
N GLN A 88 10.21 1.77 -4.22
CA GLN A 88 10.30 2.78 -5.26
C GLN A 88 10.98 2.13 -6.48
N GLY A 89 10.31 2.17 -7.64
CA GLY A 89 10.81 1.54 -8.86
C GLY A 89 10.03 1.94 -10.10
N ASP A 90 10.52 1.49 -11.26
CA ASP A 90 10.09 1.87 -12.60
C ASP A 90 9.46 0.73 -13.43
N GLY A 91 9.14 -0.40 -12.79
CA GLY A 91 8.58 -1.56 -13.47
C GLY A 91 9.62 -2.45 -14.18
N THR A 92 10.91 -2.27 -13.90
CA THR A 92 11.95 -3.22 -14.35
C THR A 92 11.75 -4.60 -13.73
N VAL A 93 11.24 -4.65 -12.49
CA VAL A 93 10.80 -5.89 -11.82
C VAL A 93 9.28 -5.96 -11.98
N THR A 94 8.81 -6.94 -12.76
CA THR A 94 7.41 -7.02 -13.17
C THR A 94 6.48 -7.67 -12.14
N GLU A 95 7.00 -8.55 -11.29
CA GLU A 95 6.22 -9.21 -10.24
C GLU A 95 7.01 -9.22 -8.94
N PHE A 96 6.39 -8.74 -7.87
CA PHE A 96 6.99 -8.74 -6.53
C PHE A 96 5.92 -8.57 -5.46
N SER A 97 6.34 -8.66 -4.20
CA SER A 97 5.46 -8.47 -3.05
C SER A 97 6.07 -7.52 -2.04
N VAL A 98 5.22 -6.76 -1.36
CA VAL A 98 5.60 -5.87 -0.26
C VAL A 98 4.74 -6.22 0.95
N THR A 99 5.39 -6.59 2.06
CA THR A 99 4.69 -6.89 3.31
C THR A 99 4.60 -5.64 4.18
N ALA A 100 3.43 -5.41 4.76
CA ALA A 100 3.16 -4.30 5.64
C ALA A 100 3.84 -4.49 7.01
N PRO A 101 4.82 -3.65 7.41
CA PRO A 101 5.47 -3.76 8.71
C PRO A 101 4.63 -3.18 9.87
N LEU A 102 3.61 -2.37 9.58
CA LEU A 102 2.78 -1.65 10.55
C LEU A 102 1.31 -1.67 10.14
N ASP A 103 0.41 -1.44 11.09
CA ASP A 103 -0.99 -1.14 10.81
C ASP A 103 -1.15 0.29 10.29
N GLY A 104 -2.07 0.53 9.35
CA GLY A 104 -2.49 1.87 8.94
C GLY A 104 -2.50 2.12 7.42
N PRO A 105 -2.57 3.41 7.02
CA PRO A 105 -2.68 3.82 5.64
C PRO A 105 -1.34 3.74 4.87
N TYR A 106 -1.35 3.02 3.77
CA TYR A 106 -0.23 2.92 2.84
C TYR A 106 -0.52 3.75 1.59
N ALA A 107 0.28 4.77 1.36
CA ALA A 107 0.13 5.63 0.20
C ALA A 107 0.88 5.04 -1.00
N ILE A 108 0.16 4.83 -2.09
CA ILE A 108 0.70 4.38 -3.38
C ILE A 108 0.58 5.53 -4.35
N VAL A 109 1.71 5.93 -4.92
CA VAL A 109 1.79 7.03 -5.89
C VAL A 109 2.45 6.51 -7.16
N ILE A 110 1.79 6.74 -8.28
CA ILE A 110 2.25 6.37 -9.62
C ILE A 110 2.42 7.63 -10.45
N VAL A 111 3.59 7.77 -11.06
CA VAL A 111 3.93 8.89 -11.94
C VAL A 111 4.20 8.34 -13.33
N GLY A 112 3.47 8.86 -14.33
CA GLY A 112 3.66 8.51 -15.73
C GLY A 112 4.23 9.67 -16.54
N GLN A 113 5.17 9.37 -17.45
CA GLN A 113 5.69 10.31 -18.43
C GLN A 113 5.59 9.67 -19.82
N GLN A 114 4.62 10.12 -20.63
CA GLN A 114 4.28 9.53 -21.91
C GLN A 114 4.13 8.00 -21.83
N ALA A 115 3.58 7.56 -20.69
CA ALA A 115 3.61 6.18 -20.29
C ALA A 115 2.47 5.38 -20.89
N LYS A 116 2.77 4.08 -21.16
CA LYS A 116 1.83 3.01 -21.42
C LYS A 116 2.26 1.79 -20.63
N GLY A 117 1.30 1.05 -20.04
CA GLY A 117 1.58 -0.12 -19.24
C GLY A 117 0.43 -0.49 -18.33
N ASN A 118 0.69 -1.37 -17.39
CA ASN A 118 -0.30 -1.79 -16.40
C ASN A 118 0.34 -1.93 -15.01
N ILE A 119 -0.48 -1.69 -14.00
CA ILE A 119 -0.12 -1.89 -12.59
C ILE A 119 -1.32 -2.52 -11.91
N TYR A 120 -1.13 -3.71 -11.36
CA TYR A 120 -2.13 -4.41 -10.56
C TYR A 120 -1.56 -4.65 -9.17
N ILE A 121 -2.26 -4.17 -8.17
CA ILE A 121 -1.91 -4.32 -6.76
C ILE A 121 -3.11 -4.93 -6.07
N ASP A 122 -2.91 -6.11 -5.47
CA ASP A 122 -3.92 -6.82 -4.71
C ASP A 122 -3.42 -7.08 -3.29
N VAL A 123 -4.31 -6.90 -2.31
CA VAL A 123 -4.01 -7.13 -0.90
C VAL A 123 -4.29 -8.57 -0.55
N GLU A 124 -3.24 -9.30 -0.14
CA GLU A 124 -3.37 -10.59 0.51
C GLU A 124 -3.38 -10.37 2.03
N ARG A 125 -4.54 -10.58 2.65
CA ARG A 125 -4.73 -10.42 4.09
C ARG A 125 -4.15 -11.60 4.84
N VAL A 126 -3.37 -11.33 5.89
CA VAL A 126 -2.99 -12.40 6.83
C VAL A 126 -4.25 -12.85 7.55
N THR A 127 -4.59 -14.14 7.43
CA THR A 127 -5.62 -14.76 8.26
C THR A 127 -5.07 -14.82 9.68
N ARG A 128 -5.28 -13.74 10.44
CA ARG A 128 -5.16 -13.81 11.88
C ARG A 128 -6.36 -14.62 12.32
N GLY A 129 -6.15 -15.77 12.94
CA GLY A 129 -7.22 -16.40 13.69
C GLY A 129 -7.75 -15.30 14.60
N GLU A 130 -8.94 -14.80 14.31
CA GLU A 130 -9.68 -13.97 15.26
C GLU A 130 -9.82 -14.83 16.49
N GLY A 131 -9.05 -14.53 17.52
CA GLY A 131 -9.40 -14.94 18.85
C GLY A 131 -10.80 -14.35 19.03
N GLU A 132 -11.80 -15.22 19.05
CA GLU A 132 -13.18 -14.88 19.30
C GLU A 132 -13.20 -13.92 20.48
N THR A 133 -13.58 -12.67 20.22
CA THR A 133 -14.11 -11.81 21.25
C THR A 133 -15.45 -12.47 21.62
N GLY A 134 -15.38 -13.42 22.54
CA GLY A 134 -16.53 -14.12 23.05
C GLY A 134 -17.50 -13.11 23.61
N ASN A 135 -18.56 -12.87 22.87
CA ASN A 135 -19.78 -12.37 23.45
C ASN A 135 -20.37 -13.54 24.24
N GLY A 136 -20.51 -13.35 25.54
CA GLY A 136 -20.92 -14.35 26.49
C GLY A 136 -22.16 -15.16 26.07
N GLY A 137 -21.96 -16.41 25.90
CA GLY A 137 -22.92 -17.47 25.88
C GLY A 137 -22.22 -18.65 26.53
N GLU A 138 -22.58 -18.89 27.78
CA GLU A 138 -22.22 -20.07 28.54
C GLU A 138 -22.76 -21.30 27.80
N ASP A 139 -21.89 -21.95 27.02
CA ASP A 139 -22.03 -23.37 26.71
C ASP A 139 -20.66 -24.00 26.99
N GLU A 140 -20.53 -24.40 28.23
CA GLU A 140 -19.48 -25.24 28.76
C GLU A 140 -19.47 -26.58 27.99
N VAL A 141 -18.70 -26.65 26.90
CA VAL A 141 -18.35 -27.95 26.34
C VAL A 141 -17.15 -28.46 27.10
N GLU A 142 -17.44 -29.14 28.20
CA GLU A 142 -16.46 -29.92 28.96
C GLU A 142 -15.91 -31.04 28.05
N ALA A 143 -14.86 -30.74 27.29
CA ALA A 143 -14.06 -31.76 26.63
C ALA A 143 -13.16 -32.39 27.71
N SER A 144 -13.72 -33.29 28.50
CA SER A 144 -12.98 -34.12 29.44
C SER A 144 -12.07 -35.05 28.65
N TYR A 145 -10.79 -34.70 28.56
CA TYR A 145 -9.73 -35.64 28.19
C TYR A 145 -9.19 -36.27 29.48
N PRO A 146 -9.56 -37.52 29.80
CA PRO A 146 -9.07 -38.19 31.01
C PRO A 146 -7.56 -38.47 30.83
N GLY A 147 -6.74 -37.80 31.60
CA GLY A 147 -5.30 -38.07 31.71
C GLY A 147 -4.33 -37.05 31.12
N ALA A 148 -4.75 -35.85 30.86
CA ALA A 148 -3.85 -34.77 30.48
C ALA A 148 -3.40 -33.96 31.70
N ASP A 149 -2.09 -33.92 31.96
CA ASP A 149 -1.53 -32.95 32.89
C ASP A 149 -1.56 -31.57 32.22
N ALA A 150 -2.39 -30.67 32.71
CA ALA A 150 -2.45 -29.29 32.26
C ALA A 150 -1.37 -28.46 32.95
N MET A 151 -0.63 -27.69 32.21
CA MET A 151 0.34 -26.72 32.73
C MET A 151 -0.07 -25.31 32.28
N GLU A 152 -0.27 -24.44 33.26
CA GLU A 152 -0.51 -23.03 32.99
C GLU A 152 0.82 -22.30 32.80
N LEU A 153 0.95 -21.61 31.68
CA LEU A 153 2.10 -20.75 31.37
C LEU A 153 1.58 -19.32 31.15
N LEU A 154 2.30 -18.35 31.70
CA LEU A 154 2.10 -16.95 31.38
C LEU A 154 2.86 -16.64 30.09
N ASN A 155 2.17 -16.05 29.13
CA ASN A 155 2.83 -15.54 27.95
C ASN A 155 3.60 -14.24 28.25
N HIS A 156 4.36 -13.75 27.27
CA HIS A 156 5.16 -12.53 27.42
C HIS A 156 4.34 -11.26 27.74
N HIS A 157 3.01 -11.29 27.54
CA HIS A 157 2.08 -10.20 27.85
C HIS A 157 1.32 -10.39 29.18
N GLY A 158 1.59 -11.47 29.90
CA GLY A 158 0.94 -11.76 31.19
C GLY A 158 -0.40 -12.48 31.08
N ASP A 159 -0.78 -12.94 29.90
CA ASP A 159 -1.97 -13.75 29.71
C ASP A 159 -1.69 -15.22 30.05
N THR A 160 -2.65 -15.90 30.66
CA THR A 160 -2.53 -17.31 30.97
C THR A 160 -2.88 -18.17 29.76
N ILE A 161 -1.94 -19.04 29.35
CA ILE A 161 -2.16 -20.04 28.31
C ILE A 161 -2.19 -21.41 28.97
N THR A 162 -3.23 -22.20 28.70
CA THR A 162 -3.30 -23.57 29.15
C THR A 162 -2.74 -24.51 28.08
N VAL A 163 -1.68 -25.21 28.39
CA VAL A 163 -1.04 -26.16 27.48
C VAL A 163 -1.31 -27.58 27.96
N TYR A 164 -1.83 -28.41 27.07
CA TYR A 164 -2.10 -29.82 27.32
C TYR A 164 -0.97 -30.69 26.79
N LYS A 165 -0.43 -31.56 27.61
CA LYS A 165 0.57 -32.55 27.19
C LYS A 165 -0.13 -33.68 26.43
N SER A 166 0.22 -33.88 25.17
CA SER A 166 -0.24 -35.03 24.42
C SER A 166 0.36 -36.33 24.98
N ALA A 167 -0.47 -37.32 25.25
CA ALA A 167 -0.07 -38.64 25.76
C ALA A 167 0.80 -39.47 24.76
N GLY A 168 1.15 -38.90 23.62
CA GLY A 168 1.85 -39.60 22.53
C GLY A 168 3.37 -39.35 22.40
N GLY A 169 4.00 -38.67 23.34
CA GLY A 169 5.48 -38.62 23.45
C GLY A 169 6.23 -37.91 22.29
N THR A 170 5.61 -37.12 21.47
CA THR A 170 6.27 -36.31 20.45
C THR A 170 6.58 -34.92 21.01
N ASN A 171 7.88 -34.60 21.17
CA ASN A 171 8.31 -33.27 21.54
C ASN A 171 7.93 -32.30 20.41
N ILE A 172 6.99 -31.42 20.66
CA ILE A 172 6.71 -30.29 19.78
C ILE A 172 7.68 -29.19 20.22
N PRO A 173 8.58 -28.71 19.33
CA PRO A 173 9.45 -27.59 19.67
C PRO A 173 8.60 -26.32 19.75
N PHE A 174 8.63 -25.66 20.93
CA PHE A 174 8.07 -24.33 21.09
C PHE A 174 9.11 -23.31 20.60
N TYR A 175 8.74 -22.48 19.66
CA TYR A 175 9.48 -21.26 19.33
C TYR A 175 8.86 -20.11 20.10
N LEU A 176 9.64 -19.49 20.97
CA LEU A 176 9.35 -18.25 21.66
C LEU A 176 9.72 -17.06 20.79
#